data_8471cda6c8be0b1e581f5af9eb339555
#
_entry.id   8471cda6c8be0b1e581f5af9eb339555
#
_cell.length_a   1.000
_cell.length_b   1.000
_cell.length_c   1.000
_cell.angle_alpha   90.00
_cell.angle_beta   90.00
_cell.angle_gamma   90.00
#
_symmetry.space_group_name_H-M   'P 1'
#
loop_
_entity.id
_entity.type
_entity.pdbx_description
1 polymer ?
#
loop_
_entity_poly.entity_id
_entity_poly.type
_entity_poly.pdbx_seq_one_letter_code
_entity_poly.pdbx_strand_id
1 'polypeptide(L)'
;YSKKRQFVNFVLESLRFVTTRLPHSLVKGMSFVGAFIDMALVQLYRILRLLPVAGSFIESITPARIKLYSLYPFQVHHADWFDRLAAPVRFYYTGAEVEQLLRDVGLSDVSVAPTGLYGWRGCGTKGGSHSGADGPI
;
A
#
# COMPACT_ATOMS: atom_id res chain seq x y z
N TYR A 1 -0.83 -15.51 -1.93
CA TYR A 1 -0.03 -14.50 -2.63
C TYR A 1 0.37 -15.03 -4.02
N SER A 2 0.05 -14.32 -5.11
CA SER A 2 0.40 -14.70 -6.48
C SER A 2 1.93 -14.67 -6.67
N LYS A 3 2.52 -15.66 -7.38
CA LYS A 3 3.96 -15.73 -7.70
C LYS A 3 4.50 -14.45 -8.34
N LYS A 4 3.67 -13.76 -9.17
CA LYS A 4 4.01 -12.45 -9.75
C LYS A 4 4.25 -11.37 -8.70
N ARG A 5 3.50 -11.40 -7.60
CA ARG A 5 3.62 -10.44 -6.49
C ARG A 5 4.89 -10.69 -5.66
N GLN A 6 5.24 -11.95 -5.46
CA GLN A 6 6.49 -12.32 -4.78
C GLN A 6 7.72 -11.84 -5.56
N PHE A 7 7.71 -11.98 -6.89
CA PHE A 7 8.79 -11.48 -7.73
C PHE A 7 8.91 -9.95 -7.66
N VAL A 8 7.81 -9.22 -7.79
CA VAL A 8 7.82 -7.74 -7.68
C VAL A 8 8.32 -7.30 -6.29
N ASN A 9 7.88 -7.96 -5.23
CA ASN A 9 8.36 -7.64 -3.88
C ASN A 9 9.86 -7.94 -3.74
N PHE A 10 10.34 -9.05 -4.26
CA PHE A 10 11.76 -9.38 -4.25
C PHE A 10 12.61 -8.31 -4.96
N VAL A 11 12.18 -7.86 -6.13
CA VAL A 11 12.88 -6.79 -6.88
C VAL A 11 12.87 -5.49 -6.08
N LEU A 12 11.73 -5.11 -5.50
CA LEU A 12 11.63 -3.91 -4.69
C LEU A 12 12.47 -3.98 -3.41
N GLU A 13 12.52 -5.15 -2.75
CA GLU A 13 13.38 -5.35 -1.58
C GLU A 13 14.86 -5.26 -1.92
N SER A 14 15.28 -5.87 -3.05
CA SER A 14 16.66 -5.78 -3.53
C SER A 14 17.04 -4.34 -3.87
N LEU A 15 16.14 -3.61 -4.55
CA LEU A 15 16.35 -2.20 -4.85
C LEU A 15 16.46 -1.36 -3.58
N ARG A 16 15.60 -1.62 -2.59
CA ARG A 16 15.60 -0.93 -1.30
C ARG A 16 16.88 -1.18 -0.51
N PHE A 17 17.42 -2.39 -0.51
CA PHE A 17 18.67 -2.71 0.14
C PHE A 17 19.81 -1.80 -0.37
N VAL A 18 19.79 -1.46 -1.64
CA VAL A 18 20.75 -0.51 -2.24
C VAL A 18 20.38 0.93 -1.89
N THR A 19 19.12 1.32 -2.10
CA THR A 19 18.68 2.72 -1.95
C THR A 19 18.76 3.24 -0.52
N THR A 20 18.56 2.39 0.50
CA THR A 20 18.70 2.79 1.91
C THR A 20 20.12 3.15 2.32
N ARG A 21 21.11 2.78 1.51
CA ARG A 21 22.52 3.14 1.72
C ARG A 21 22.96 4.38 0.93
N LEU A 22 22.10 4.86 0.04
CA LEU A 22 22.39 6.04 -0.78
C LEU A 22 22.07 7.34 -0.03
N PRO A 23 22.77 8.44 -0.36
CA PRO A 23 22.39 9.77 0.12
C PRO A 23 20.94 10.11 -0.23
N HIS A 24 20.26 10.77 0.70
CA HIS A 24 18.85 11.13 0.58
C HIS A 24 18.50 11.91 -0.71
N SER A 25 19.42 12.74 -1.17
CA SER A 25 19.29 13.49 -2.43
C SER A 25 19.20 12.57 -3.66
N LEU A 26 19.99 11.48 -3.68
CA LEU A 26 19.93 10.51 -4.78
C LEU A 26 18.61 9.71 -4.75
N VAL A 27 18.17 9.26 -3.57
CA VAL A 27 16.89 8.57 -3.42
C VAL A 27 15.73 9.47 -3.85
N LYS A 28 15.78 10.77 -3.53
CA LYS A 28 14.80 11.76 -3.97
C LYS A 28 14.80 11.92 -5.50
N GLY A 29 15.97 11.95 -6.13
CA GLY A 29 16.09 11.97 -7.59
C GLY A 29 15.53 10.71 -8.25
N MET A 30 15.85 9.53 -7.72
CA MET A 30 15.31 8.26 -8.22
C MET A 30 13.79 8.19 -8.07
N SER A 31 13.23 8.65 -6.94
CA SER A 31 11.79 8.69 -6.73
C SER A 31 11.08 9.64 -7.70
N PHE A 32 11.73 10.75 -8.06
CA PHE A 32 11.22 11.67 -9.08
C PHE A 32 11.12 10.98 -10.45
N VAL A 33 12.16 10.24 -10.86
CA VAL A 33 12.14 9.47 -12.12
C VAL A 33 11.01 8.42 -12.10
N GLY A 34 10.87 7.66 -10.99
CA GLY A 34 9.79 6.69 -10.83
C GLY A 34 8.40 7.33 -10.93
N ALA A 35 8.21 8.48 -10.28
CA ALA A 35 6.96 9.23 -10.34
C ALA A 35 6.67 9.76 -11.76
N PHE A 36 7.69 10.18 -12.49
CA PHE A 36 7.55 10.63 -13.87
C PHE A 36 7.09 9.49 -14.78
N ILE A 37 7.67 8.29 -14.61
CA ILE A 37 7.24 7.09 -15.36
C ILE A 37 5.79 6.73 -15.03
N ASP A 38 5.41 6.70 -13.75
CA ASP A 38 4.03 6.44 -13.34
C ASP A 38 3.07 7.47 -13.95
N MET A 39 3.43 8.76 -13.94
CA MET A 39 2.62 9.81 -14.53
C MET A 39 2.48 9.66 -16.05
N ALA A 40 3.56 9.29 -16.74
CA ALA A 40 3.50 9.01 -18.18
C ALA A 40 2.55 7.85 -18.50
N LEU A 41 2.59 6.77 -17.71
CA LEU A 41 1.67 5.63 -17.85
C LEU A 41 0.22 6.04 -17.57
N VAL A 42 -0.01 6.89 -16.57
CA VAL A 42 -1.34 7.43 -16.26
C VAL A 42 -1.85 8.31 -17.40
N GLN A 43 -1.02 9.18 -17.98
CA GLN A 43 -1.44 10.00 -19.12
C GLN A 43 -1.73 9.14 -20.36
N LEU A 44 -0.90 8.14 -20.63
CA LEU A 44 -1.16 7.18 -21.70
C LEU A 44 -2.52 6.46 -21.49
N TYR A 45 -2.79 5.98 -20.27
CA TYR A 45 -4.08 5.39 -19.94
C TYR A 45 -5.24 6.35 -20.18
N ARG A 46 -5.12 7.62 -19.74
CA ARG A 46 -6.16 8.64 -19.95
C ARG A 46 -6.46 8.88 -21.43
N ILE A 47 -5.42 8.95 -22.27
CA ILE A 47 -5.56 9.15 -23.71
C ILE A 47 -6.21 7.91 -24.36
N LEU A 48 -5.71 6.71 -24.06
CA LEU A 48 -6.23 5.47 -24.63
C LEU A 48 -7.68 5.20 -24.23
N ARG A 49 -8.09 5.58 -23.04
CA ARG A 49 -9.47 5.45 -22.57
C ARG A 49 -10.46 6.32 -23.35
N LEU A 50 -10.00 7.41 -23.96
CA LEU A 50 -10.86 8.30 -24.77
C LEU A 50 -11.18 7.71 -26.16
N LEU A 51 -10.50 6.64 -26.58
CA LEU A 51 -10.76 5.99 -27.87
C LEU A 51 -12.12 5.27 -27.84
N PRO A 52 -13.06 5.58 -28.76
CA PRO A 52 -14.44 5.09 -28.68
C PRO A 52 -14.57 3.58 -28.80
N VAL A 53 -13.65 2.91 -29.50
CA VAL A 53 -13.68 1.45 -29.73
C VAL A 53 -12.84 0.70 -28.70
N ALA A 54 -11.73 1.28 -28.24
CA ALA A 54 -10.75 0.61 -27.38
C ALA A 54 -10.91 0.94 -25.89
N GLY A 55 -11.67 1.99 -25.53
CA GLY A 55 -11.74 2.51 -24.17
C GLY A 55 -12.20 1.46 -23.14
N SER A 56 -13.25 0.70 -23.43
CA SER A 56 -13.76 -0.37 -22.55
C SER A 56 -12.77 -1.52 -22.40
N PHE A 57 -12.09 -1.90 -23.48
CA PHE A 57 -11.04 -2.91 -23.44
C PHE A 57 -9.85 -2.45 -22.60
N ILE A 58 -9.35 -1.23 -22.84
CA ILE A 58 -8.26 -0.61 -22.07
C ILE A 58 -8.63 -0.56 -20.58
N GLU A 59 -9.85 -0.19 -20.26
CA GLU A 59 -10.32 -0.16 -18.88
C GLU A 59 -10.32 -1.55 -18.24
N SER A 60 -10.66 -2.60 -18.96
CA SER A 60 -10.68 -3.97 -18.43
C SER A 60 -9.28 -4.52 -18.13
N ILE A 61 -8.29 -4.22 -18.98
CA ILE A 61 -6.91 -4.74 -18.85
C ILE A 61 -6.03 -3.86 -17.95
N THR A 62 -6.42 -2.60 -17.70
CA THR A 62 -5.59 -1.68 -16.91
C THR A 62 -5.59 -2.05 -15.43
N PRO A 63 -4.40 -2.20 -14.82
CA PRO A 63 -4.29 -2.49 -13.40
C PRO A 63 -5.01 -1.46 -12.52
N ALA A 64 -5.67 -1.93 -11.45
CA ALA A 64 -6.42 -1.07 -10.52
C ALA A 64 -5.55 0.06 -9.94
N ARG A 65 -4.25 -0.16 -9.78
CA ARG A 65 -3.31 0.86 -9.35
C ARG A 65 -3.26 2.04 -10.31
N ILE A 66 -3.13 1.82 -11.63
CA ILE A 66 -3.06 2.91 -12.62
C ILE A 66 -4.36 3.71 -12.62
N LYS A 67 -5.51 3.02 -12.51
CA LYS A 67 -6.82 3.67 -12.40
C LYS A 67 -6.90 4.57 -11.17
N LEU A 68 -6.47 4.06 -10.01
CA LEU A 68 -6.46 4.82 -8.76
C LEU A 68 -5.50 6.02 -8.87
N TYR A 69 -4.28 5.79 -9.35
CA TYR A 69 -3.26 6.83 -9.46
C TYR A 69 -3.61 7.90 -10.50
N SER A 70 -4.48 7.57 -11.47
CA SER A 70 -4.98 8.56 -12.41
C SER A 70 -5.81 9.69 -11.76
N LEU A 71 -6.24 9.52 -10.53
CA LEU A 71 -6.99 10.53 -9.76
C LEU A 71 -6.07 11.47 -8.96
N TYR A 72 -4.77 11.16 -8.86
CA TYR A 72 -3.85 11.89 -8.00
C TYR A 72 -2.89 12.79 -8.77
N PRO A 73 -2.44 13.91 -8.16
CA PRO A 73 -1.42 14.78 -8.72
C PRO A 73 -0.03 14.16 -8.63
N PHE A 74 0.92 14.71 -9.39
CA PHE A 74 2.31 14.23 -9.45
C PHE A 74 2.98 14.08 -8.08
N GLN A 75 2.70 14.98 -7.14
CA GLN A 75 3.28 14.97 -5.80
C GLN A 75 2.96 13.67 -5.03
N VAL A 76 1.77 13.10 -5.24
CA VAL A 76 1.38 11.83 -4.61
C VAL A 76 2.19 10.67 -5.20
N HIS A 77 2.39 10.64 -6.51
CA HIS A 77 3.26 9.65 -7.17
C HIS A 77 4.69 9.74 -6.64
N HIS A 78 5.23 10.97 -6.53
CA HIS A 78 6.58 11.20 -6.03
C HIS A 78 6.73 10.76 -4.57
N ALA A 79 5.76 11.10 -3.71
CA ALA A 79 5.75 10.68 -2.31
C ALA A 79 5.68 9.15 -2.16
N ASP A 80 4.83 8.48 -2.94
CA ASP A 80 4.72 7.01 -2.91
C ASP A 80 6.03 6.33 -3.37
N TRP A 81 6.66 6.84 -4.44
CA TRP A 81 7.96 6.33 -4.89
C TRP A 81 9.07 6.58 -3.86
N PHE A 82 9.07 7.77 -3.26
CA PHE A 82 10.04 8.10 -2.22
C PHE A 82 9.88 7.18 -1.00
N ASP A 83 8.67 6.98 -0.52
CA ASP A 83 8.38 6.06 0.58
C ASP A 83 8.81 4.61 0.26
N ARG A 84 8.59 4.16 -0.98
CA ARG A 84 9.01 2.84 -1.43
C ARG A 84 10.51 2.63 -1.41
N LEU A 85 11.29 3.66 -1.75
CA LEU A 85 12.73 3.61 -1.87
C LEU A 85 13.45 3.95 -0.56
N ALA A 86 12.90 4.87 0.24
CA ALA A 86 13.53 5.41 1.44
C ALA A 86 13.21 4.62 2.72
N ALA A 87 12.09 3.88 2.77
CA ALA A 87 11.70 3.16 3.97
C ALA A 87 12.69 2.03 4.30
N PRO A 88 13.42 2.08 5.43
CA PRO A 88 14.46 1.10 5.76
C PRO A 88 13.89 -0.28 6.07
N VAL A 89 12.67 -0.33 6.59
CA VAL A 89 12.00 -1.59 6.97
C VAL A 89 10.54 -1.52 6.55
N ARG A 90 10.04 -2.61 5.98
CA ARG A 90 8.61 -2.84 5.74
C ARG A 90 8.23 -4.21 6.23
N PHE A 91 7.17 -4.26 7.01
CA PHE A 91 6.55 -5.51 7.42
C PHE A 91 5.33 -5.77 6.54
N TYR A 92 5.25 -7.00 6.02
CA TYR A 92 4.10 -7.46 5.25
C TYR A 92 3.39 -8.52 6.09
N TYR A 93 2.24 -8.15 6.60
CA TYR A 93 1.42 -9.04 7.40
C TYR A 93 0.39 -9.78 6.54
N THR A 94 0.12 -11.01 6.86
CA THR A 94 -1.07 -11.74 6.42
C THR A 94 -2.28 -11.31 7.26
N GLY A 95 -3.49 -11.61 6.79
CA GLY A 95 -4.69 -11.30 7.59
C GLY A 95 -4.69 -11.98 8.95
N ALA A 96 -4.19 -13.21 9.03
CA ALA A 96 -4.07 -13.96 10.29
C ALA A 96 -3.08 -13.31 11.26
N GLU A 97 -1.94 -12.81 10.76
CA GLU A 97 -0.97 -12.09 11.60
C GLU A 97 -1.53 -10.76 12.11
N VAL A 98 -2.30 -10.03 11.29
CA VAL A 98 -2.98 -8.81 11.74
C VAL A 98 -4.03 -9.14 12.81
N GLU A 99 -4.79 -10.22 12.62
CA GLU A 99 -5.77 -10.68 13.61
C GLU A 99 -5.09 -11.03 14.94
N GLN A 100 -3.97 -11.76 14.88
CA GLN A 100 -3.20 -12.13 16.06
C GLN A 100 -2.66 -10.87 16.78
N LEU A 101 -2.06 -9.93 16.04
CA LEU A 101 -1.58 -8.67 16.61
C LEU A 101 -2.69 -7.88 17.33
N LEU A 102 -3.89 -7.86 16.76
CA LEU A 102 -5.02 -7.16 17.40
C LEU A 102 -5.49 -7.87 18.68
N ARG A 103 -5.46 -9.20 18.70
CA ARG A 103 -5.76 -9.99 19.91
C ARG A 103 -4.69 -9.82 21.00
N ASP A 104 -3.42 -9.79 20.59
CA ASP A 104 -2.28 -9.63 21.51
C ASP A 104 -2.29 -8.27 22.22
N VAL A 105 -2.84 -7.24 21.58
CA VAL A 105 -3.05 -5.92 22.24
C VAL A 105 -4.35 -5.85 23.07
N GLY A 106 -5.03 -6.97 23.28
CA GLY A 106 -6.19 -7.07 24.17
C GLY A 106 -7.54 -6.70 23.54
N LEU A 107 -7.64 -6.73 22.19
CA LEU A 107 -8.93 -6.57 21.53
C LEU A 107 -9.67 -7.91 21.47
N SER A 108 -10.97 -7.88 21.80
CA SER A 108 -11.93 -8.97 21.58
C SER A 108 -12.76 -8.73 20.31
N ASP A 109 -13.48 -9.75 19.86
CA ASP A 109 -14.34 -9.72 18.66
C ASP A 109 -13.59 -9.17 17.42
N VAL A 110 -12.33 -9.61 17.26
CA VAL A 110 -11.47 -9.15 16.19
C VAL A 110 -11.96 -9.66 14.84
N SER A 111 -12.16 -8.75 13.91
CA SER A 111 -12.49 -9.03 12.51
C SER A 111 -11.46 -8.36 11.60
N VAL A 112 -10.90 -9.11 10.64
CA VAL A 112 -9.92 -8.64 9.69
C VAL A 112 -10.41 -8.90 8.26
N ALA A 113 -10.47 -7.86 7.45
CA ALA A 113 -10.90 -7.95 6.06
C ALA A 113 -9.89 -7.26 5.13
N PRO A 114 -9.71 -7.76 3.88
CA PRO A 114 -8.86 -7.10 2.90
C PRO A 114 -9.49 -5.76 2.48
N THR A 115 -8.65 -4.72 2.29
CA THR A 115 -9.12 -3.41 1.81
C THR A 115 -9.35 -3.35 0.30
N GLY A 116 -9.16 -4.46 -0.41
CA GLY A 116 -9.35 -4.57 -1.86
C GLY A 116 -8.10 -4.23 -2.68
N LEU A 117 -7.22 -3.35 -2.24
CA LEU A 117 -6.01 -2.97 -2.95
C LEU A 117 -4.73 -3.57 -2.33
N TYR A 118 -4.31 -3.13 -1.17
CA TYR A 118 -2.98 -3.49 -0.62
C TYR A 118 -2.93 -3.52 0.90
N GLY A 119 -3.97 -3.86 1.58
CA GLY A 119 -3.92 -3.82 3.03
C GLY A 119 -5.03 -4.62 3.70
N TRP A 120 -4.99 -4.59 5.01
CA TRP A 120 -5.97 -5.19 5.88
C TRP A 120 -6.66 -4.10 6.69
N ARG A 121 -7.94 -4.23 6.87
CA ARG A 121 -8.72 -3.46 7.83
C ARG A 121 -9.08 -4.39 8.96
N GLY A 122 -8.60 -4.07 10.17
CA GLY A 122 -8.93 -4.78 11.38
C GLY A 122 -9.86 -3.93 12.26
N CYS A 123 -10.83 -4.57 12.87
CA CYS A 123 -11.72 -4.01 13.89
C CYS A 123 -11.75 -4.97 15.08
N GLY A 124 -11.94 -4.42 16.26
CA GLY A 124 -12.14 -5.20 17.48
C GLY A 124 -12.70 -4.32 18.59
N THR A 125 -13.29 -4.92 19.60
CA THR A 125 -13.77 -4.23 20.78
C THR A 125 -12.71 -4.24 21.86
N LYS A 126 -12.46 -3.10 22.49
CA LYS A 126 -11.59 -3.04 23.66
C LYS A 126 -12.31 -3.72 24.82
N GLY A 127 -11.74 -4.80 25.36
CA GLY A 127 -12.24 -5.43 26.57
C GLY A 127 -12.35 -4.38 27.69
N GLY A 128 -13.56 -4.13 28.14
CA GLY A 128 -13.78 -3.22 29.25
C GLY A 128 -13.10 -3.79 30.49
N SER A 129 -12.10 -3.11 31.02
CA SER A 129 -11.72 -3.31 32.42
C SER A 129 -12.88 -2.79 33.28
N HIS A 130 -13.88 -3.64 33.53
CA HIS A 130 -14.74 -3.44 34.68
C HIS A 130 -13.86 -3.58 35.93
N SER A 131 -13.20 -2.51 36.27
CA SER A 131 -12.74 -2.28 37.63
C SER A 131 -14.02 -2.07 38.47
N GLY A 132 -14.58 -3.18 38.91
CA GLY A 132 -15.58 -3.17 39.98
C GLY A 132 -14.94 -2.71 41.24
N ALA A 133 -14.92 -1.41 41.47
CA ALA A 133 -14.69 -0.79 42.75
C ALA A 133 -16.07 -0.47 43.38
N ASP A 134 -16.81 -1.53 43.72
CA ASP A 134 -17.90 -1.43 44.69
C ASP A 134 -17.46 -2.18 45.96
N GLY A 135 -16.65 -1.48 46.78
CA GLY A 135 -16.51 -1.79 48.19
C GLY A 135 -17.66 -1.17 48.95
N PRO A 136 -18.40 -1.94 49.76
CA PRO A 136 -19.41 -1.36 50.62
C PRO A 136 -18.79 -0.52 51.73
N ILE A 137 -19.38 0.64 51.97
CA ILE A 137 -19.16 1.50 53.12
C ILE A 137 -19.85 0.86 54.35
#